data_94dcef478f19553b4554799f6ba3440a
#
_entry.id   94dcef478f19553b4554799f6ba3440a
#
_cell.length_a   1.000
_cell.length_b   1.000
_cell.length_c   1.000
_cell.angle_alpha   90.00
_cell.angle_beta   90.00
_cell.angle_gamma   90.00
#
_symmetry.space_group_name_H-M   'P 1'
#
loop_
_entity.id
_entity.type
_entity.pdbx_description
1 polymer ?
#
loop_
_entity_poly.entity_id
_entity_poly.type
_entity_poly.pdbx_seq_one_letter_code
_entity_poly.pdbx_strand_id
1 'polypeptide(L)'
;MGYTVKTVAERTNLSPNTLRYYEKEGLLPSIKRTKSGIRHYSDEDLEWLGLICCLKNTGMSIKQIRDFVDLSLQGSATLKARCEMLVDHKRSVEKHIEQMNLHLEKVTHKIEFFTKQYEDFTS
;
A
#
# COMPACT_ATOMS: atom_id res chain seq x y z
N MET A 1 19.11 16.09 0.20
CA MET A 1 19.35 15.49 -1.10
C MET A 1 18.14 14.74 -1.58
N GLY A 2 17.88 14.83 -2.86
CA GLY A 2 16.71 14.18 -3.41
C GLY A 2 17.02 12.94 -4.23
N TYR A 3 15.96 12.32 -4.66
CA TYR A 3 16.03 11.06 -5.39
C TYR A 3 15.39 11.24 -6.76
N THR A 4 15.98 10.58 -7.77
CA THR A 4 15.41 10.56 -9.11
C THR A 4 14.25 9.58 -9.18
N VAL A 5 13.42 9.69 -10.22
CA VAL A 5 12.33 8.73 -10.49
C VAL A 5 12.86 7.30 -10.53
N LYS A 6 14.02 7.10 -11.18
CA LYS A 6 14.63 5.78 -11.29
C LYS A 6 14.95 5.19 -9.92
N THR A 7 15.59 5.97 -9.05
CA THR A 7 15.95 5.52 -7.69
C THR A 7 14.69 5.21 -6.88
N VAL A 8 13.68 6.07 -6.95
CA VAL A 8 12.42 5.85 -6.23
C VAL A 8 11.71 4.61 -6.74
N ALA A 9 11.67 4.39 -8.04
CA ALA A 9 11.09 3.19 -8.64
C ALA A 9 11.77 1.92 -8.14
N GLU A 10 13.10 1.93 -8.07
CA GLU A 10 13.88 0.80 -7.57
C GLU A 10 13.58 0.52 -6.09
N ARG A 11 13.54 1.56 -5.25
CA ARG A 11 13.32 1.44 -3.81
C ARG A 11 11.90 1.02 -3.45
N THR A 12 10.92 1.45 -4.22
CA THR A 12 9.50 1.17 -3.94
C THR A 12 8.97 -0.02 -4.72
N ASN A 13 9.75 -0.57 -5.63
CA ASN A 13 9.33 -1.63 -6.54
C ASN A 13 8.12 -1.23 -7.39
N LEU A 14 8.00 0.05 -7.69
CA LEU A 14 6.97 0.60 -8.57
C LEU A 14 7.60 1.03 -9.88
N SER A 15 6.83 0.95 -10.96
CA SER A 15 7.30 1.46 -12.25
C SER A 15 7.25 2.99 -12.27
N PRO A 16 8.09 3.64 -13.08
CA PRO A 16 7.98 5.11 -13.27
C PRO A 16 6.58 5.53 -13.73
N ASN A 17 5.89 4.72 -14.52
CA ASN A 17 4.53 5.01 -14.96
C ASN A 17 3.55 5.02 -13.78
N THR A 18 3.68 4.08 -12.85
CA THR A 18 2.85 4.02 -11.65
C THR A 18 3.08 5.24 -10.76
N LEU A 19 4.34 5.68 -10.62
CA LEU A 19 4.66 6.88 -9.85
C LEU A 19 4.02 8.13 -10.46
N ARG A 20 4.07 8.25 -11.79
CA ARG A 20 3.41 9.37 -12.49
C ARG A 20 1.90 9.30 -12.34
N TYR A 21 1.32 8.11 -12.37
CA TYR A 21 -0.10 7.90 -12.15
C TYR A 21 -0.51 8.35 -10.76
N TYR A 22 0.24 7.98 -9.73
CA TYR A 22 -0.05 8.40 -8.35
C TYR A 22 0.03 9.91 -8.19
N GLU A 23 1.02 10.55 -8.80
CA GLU A 23 1.14 12.01 -8.79
C GLU A 23 -0.06 12.66 -9.48
N LYS A 24 -0.44 12.15 -10.65
CA LYS A 24 -1.57 12.67 -11.43
C LYS A 24 -2.90 12.52 -10.69
N GLU A 25 -3.09 11.41 -10.00
CA GLU A 25 -4.33 11.14 -9.25
C GLU A 25 -4.39 11.85 -7.89
N GLY A 26 -3.38 12.63 -7.54
CA GLY A 26 -3.37 13.36 -6.28
C GLY A 26 -3.08 12.50 -5.06
N LEU A 27 -2.42 11.36 -5.24
CA LEU A 27 -2.05 10.48 -4.14
C LEU A 27 -0.72 10.86 -3.50
N LEU A 28 0.05 11.70 -4.17
CA LEU A 28 1.30 12.23 -3.65
C LEU A 28 1.19 13.74 -3.55
N PRO A 29 1.89 14.36 -2.57
CA PRO A 29 2.00 15.81 -2.55
C PRO A 29 2.77 16.27 -3.79
N SER A 30 2.72 17.55 -4.08
CA SER A 30 3.41 18.11 -5.25
C SER A 30 4.90 17.76 -5.22
N ILE A 31 5.34 17.03 -6.20
CA ILE A 31 6.74 16.65 -6.33
C ILE A 31 7.51 17.80 -6.96
N LYS A 32 8.59 18.22 -6.32
CA LYS A 32 9.43 19.28 -6.83
C LYS A 32 10.15 18.85 -8.11
N ARG A 33 10.42 19.81 -8.97
CA ARG A 33 11.15 19.57 -10.21
C ARG A 33 12.41 20.46 -10.23
N THR A 34 13.44 19.96 -10.91
CA THR A 34 14.65 20.75 -11.17
C THR A 34 14.31 21.85 -12.19
N LYS A 35 15.26 22.76 -12.41
CA LYS A 35 15.11 23.81 -13.41
C LYS A 35 14.86 23.27 -14.81
N SER A 36 15.34 22.07 -15.10
CA SER A 36 15.12 21.40 -16.38
C SER A 36 13.83 20.57 -16.43
N GLY A 37 12.99 20.65 -15.39
CA GLY A 37 11.69 19.96 -15.36
C GLY A 37 11.74 18.51 -14.89
N ILE A 38 12.86 18.05 -14.38
CA ILE A 38 13.03 16.67 -13.90
C ILE A 38 12.50 16.56 -12.47
N ARG A 39 11.69 15.50 -12.21
CA ARG A 39 11.14 15.23 -10.88
C ARG A 39 12.23 14.91 -9.87
N HIS A 40 12.06 15.43 -8.67
CA HIS A 40 13.03 15.31 -7.59
C HIS A 40 12.29 14.98 -6.30
N TYR A 41 12.50 13.78 -5.77
CA TYR A 41 11.78 13.28 -4.59
C TYR A 41 12.62 13.50 -3.34
N SER A 42 11.98 13.97 -2.27
CA SER A 42 12.61 14.13 -0.95
C SER A 42 12.46 12.87 -0.11
N ASP A 43 13.14 12.81 1.03
CA ASP A 43 12.94 11.75 2.02
C ASP A 43 11.50 11.72 2.51
N GLU A 44 10.88 12.87 2.73
CA GLU A 44 9.46 12.96 3.13
C GLU A 44 8.55 12.38 2.06
N ASP A 45 8.85 12.64 0.79
CA ASP A 45 8.10 12.07 -0.33
C ASP A 45 8.18 10.55 -0.32
N LEU A 46 9.36 9.99 -0.01
CA LEU A 46 9.54 8.54 0.08
C LEU A 46 8.74 7.93 1.23
N GLU A 47 8.73 8.58 2.40
CA GLU A 47 7.92 8.11 3.54
C GLU A 47 6.44 8.15 3.19
N TRP A 48 5.99 9.24 2.58
CA TRP A 48 4.62 9.39 2.14
C TRP A 48 4.23 8.30 1.13
N LEU A 49 5.09 8.08 0.16
CA LEU A 49 4.86 7.05 -0.85
C LEU A 49 4.79 5.65 -0.22
N GLY A 50 5.63 5.38 0.78
CA GLY A 50 5.58 4.13 1.53
C GLY A 50 4.23 3.91 2.18
N LEU A 51 3.67 4.95 2.82
CA LEU A 51 2.33 4.88 3.41
C LEU A 51 1.26 4.63 2.33
N ILE A 52 1.31 5.38 1.24
CA ILE A 52 0.34 5.23 0.14
C ILE A 52 0.36 3.82 -0.44
N CYS A 53 1.55 3.27 -0.66
CA CYS A 53 1.70 1.90 -1.15
C CYS A 53 1.12 0.90 -0.15
N CYS A 54 1.35 1.09 1.14
CA CYS A 54 0.80 0.24 2.19
C CYS A 54 -0.73 0.26 2.17
N LEU A 55 -1.33 1.45 2.12
CA LEU A 55 -2.79 1.59 2.08
C LEU A 55 -3.38 0.95 0.83
N LYS A 56 -2.75 1.17 -0.32
CA LYS A 56 -3.18 0.59 -1.59
C LYS A 56 -3.11 -0.93 -1.55
N ASN A 57 -1.99 -1.48 -1.08
CA ASN A 57 -1.75 -2.92 -1.06
C ASN A 57 -2.61 -3.65 -0.02
N THR A 58 -3.16 -2.94 0.94
CA THR A 58 -4.02 -3.53 1.96
C THR A 58 -5.50 -3.24 1.74
N GLY A 59 -5.86 -2.76 0.55
CA GLY A 59 -7.25 -2.71 0.10
C GLY A 59 -7.95 -1.36 0.18
N MET A 60 -7.25 -0.29 0.55
CA MET A 60 -7.86 1.04 0.51
C MET A 60 -8.05 1.47 -0.95
N SER A 61 -9.22 2.01 -1.29
CA SER A 61 -9.50 2.46 -2.65
C SER A 61 -8.72 3.74 -2.98
N ILE A 62 -8.51 3.97 -4.27
CA ILE A 62 -7.86 5.20 -4.74
C ILE A 62 -8.61 6.44 -4.23
N LYS A 63 -9.93 6.41 -4.25
CA LYS A 63 -10.75 7.51 -3.75
C LYS A 63 -10.50 7.78 -2.26
N GLN A 64 -10.47 6.72 -1.45
CA GLN A 64 -10.22 6.85 -0.02
C GLN A 64 -8.82 7.37 0.27
N ILE A 65 -7.82 6.88 -0.48
CA ILE A 65 -6.44 7.37 -0.34
C ILE A 65 -6.38 8.85 -0.71
N ARG A 66 -7.05 9.26 -1.77
CA ARG A 66 -7.10 10.66 -2.19
C ARG A 66 -7.72 11.53 -1.10
N ASP A 67 -8.82 11.08 -0.51
CA ASP A 67 -9.46 11.77 0.60
C ASP A 67 -8.51 11.93 1.79
N PHE A 68 -7.75 10.89 2.11
CA PHE A 68 -6.74 10.94 3.17
C PHE A 68 -5.64 11.96 2.85
N VAL A 69 -5.14 11.97 1.61
CA VAL A 69 -4.14 12.96 1.18
C VAL A 69 -4.70 14.38 1.31
N ASP A 70 -5.92 14.61 0.84
CA ASP A 70 -6.56 15.93 0.91
C ASP A 70 -6.69 16.41 2.35
N LEU A 71 -7.08 15.53 3.28
CA LEU A 71 -7.14 15.85 4.70
C LEU A 71 -5.75 16.20 5.24
N SER A 72 -4.73 15.44 4.84
CA SER A 72 -3.35 15.68 5.29
C SER A 72 -2.85 17.07 4.87
N LEU A 73 -3.25 17.53 3.68
CA LEU A 73 -2.85 18.86 3.18
C LEU A 73 -3.52 20.00 3.95
N GLN A 74 -4.60 19.73 4.67
CA GLN A 74 -5.29 20.73 5.49
C GLN A 74 -4.65 20.94 6.86
N GLY A 75 -3.64 20.12 7.20
CA GLY A 75 -2.85 20.30 8.41
C GLY A 75 -3.48 19.74 9.67
N SER A 76 -3.10 20.32 10.83
CA SER A 76 -3.43 19.77 12.15
C SER A 76 -4.92 19.67 12.46
N ALA A 77 -5.74 20.48 11.84
CA ALA A 77 -7.20 20.46 12.05
C ALA A 77 -7.83 19.12 11.65
N THR A 78 -7.16 18.32 10.80
CA THR A 78 -7.68 17.05 10.30
C THR A 78 -7.02 15.84 10.96
N LEU A 79 -6.18 16.01 11.98
CA LEU A 79 -5.48 14.89 12.63
C LEU A 79 -6.44 13.84 13.16
N LYS A 80 -7.52 14.25 13.81
CA LYS A 80 -8.51 13.32 14.33
C LYS A 80 -9.18 12.53 13.20
N ALA A 81 -9.62 13.20 12.14
CA ALA A 81 -10.26 12.56 11.00
C ALA A 81 -9.31 11.57 10.32
N ARG A 82 -8.04 11.94 10.14
CA ARG A 82 -7.03 11.06 9.55
C ARG A 82 -6.80 9.82 10.43
N CYS A 83 -6.71 10.02 11.74
CA CYS A 83 -6.54 8.92 12.67
C CYS A 83 -7.73 7.95 12.58
N GLU A 84 -8.94 8.46 12.55
CA GLU A 84 -10.16 7.65 12.43
C GLU A 84 -10.17 6.83 11.13
N MET A 85 -9.75 7.42 10.02
CA MET A 85 -9.64 6.70 8.75
C MET A 85 -8.66 5.54 8.85
N LEU A 86 -7.50 5.76 9.48
CA LEU A 86 -6.49 4.71 9.64
C LEU A 86 -6.94 3.63 10.61
N VAL A 87 -7.66 3.97 11.67
CA VAL A 87 -8.21 3.00 12.61
C VAL A 87 -9.25 2.11 11.91
N ASP A 88 -10.14 2.70 11.12
CA ASP A 88 -11.12 1.93 10.35
C ASP A 88 -10.44 1.01 9.34
N HIS A 89 -9.40 1.51 8.68
CA HIS A 89 -8.63 0.70 7.73
C HIS A 89 -7.92 -0.46 8.45
N LYS A 90 -7.35 -0.21 9.61
CA LYS A 90 -6.72 -1.26 10.44
C LYS A 90 -7.71 -2.38 10.73
N ARG A 91 -8.95 -2.03 11.12
CA ARG A 91 -9.99 -3.03 11.39
C ARG A 91 -10.29 -3.88 10.15
N SER A 92 -10.34 -3.24 8.99
CA SER A 92 -10.55 -3.94 7.72
C SER A 92 -9.41 -4.91 7.42
N VAL A 93 -8.16 -4.50 7.65
CA VAL A 93 -6.99 -5.35 7.45
C VAL A 93 -7.03 -6.54 8.42
N GLU A 94 -7.33 -6.30 9.70
CA GLU A 94 -7.45 -7.36 10.70
C GLU A 94 -8.50 -8.39 10.31
N LYS A 95 -9.63 -7.93 9.79
CA LYS A 95 -10.68 -8.82 9.30
C LYS A 95 -10.22 -9.68 8.11
N HIS A 96 -9.48 -9.08 7.19
CA HIS A 96 -8.91 -9.82 6.05
C HIS A 96 -7.91 -10.88 6.51
N ILE A 97 -7.08 -10.56 7.51
CA ILE A 97 -6.13 -11.52 8.08
C ILE A 97 -6.88 -12.71 8.69
N GLU A 98 -7.94 -12.44 9.45
CA GLU A 98 -8.77 -13.48 10.05
C GLU A 98 -9.38 -14.39 8.99
N GLN A 99 -9.95 -13.81 7.93
CA GLN A 99 -10.52 -14.58 6.82
C GLN A 99 -9.45 -15.40 6.10
N MET A 100 -8.28 -14.82 5.89
CA MET A 100 -7.17 -15.52 5.24
C MET A 100 -6.70 -16.71 6.08
N ASN A 101 -6.67 -16.56 7.41
CA ASN A 101 -6.32 -17.65 8.31
C ASN A 101 -7.32 -18.80 8.22
N LEU A 102 -8.62 -18.50 8.08
CA LEU A 102 -9.64 -19.52 7.90
C LEU A 102 -9.44 -20.30 6.58
N HIS A 103 -9.11 -19.57 5.51
CA HIS A 103 -8.79 -20.21 4.23
C HIS A 103 -7.54 -21.08 4.34
N LEU A 104 -6.52 -20.59 5.04
CA LEU A 104 -5.29 -21.32 5.26
C LEU A 104 -5.55 -22.65 5.99
N GLU A 105 -6.43 -22.65 6.99
CA GLU A 105 -6.82 -23.87 7.70
C GLU A 105 -7.45 -24.89 6.74
N LYS A 106 -8.34 -24.45 5.86
CA LYS A 106 -8.96 -25.34 4.87
C LYS A 106 -7.94 -25.97 3.93
N VAL A 107 -7.00 -25.19 3.45
CA VAL A 107 -5.92 -25.68 2.57
C VAL A 107 -5.06 -26.70 3.34
N THR A 108 -4.70 -26.38 4.57
CA THR A 108 -3.89 -27.26 5.42
C THR A 108 -4.58 -28.61 5.64
N HIS A 109 -5.87 -28.59 5.97
CA HIS A 109 -6.65 -29.82 6.14
C HIS A 109 -6.68 -30.65 4.86
N LYS A 110 -6.81 -30.02 3.71
CA LYS A 110 -6.82 -30.74 2.44
C LYS A 110 -5.48 -31.36 2.11
N ILE A 111 -4.39 -30.69 2.46
CA ILE A 111 -3.05 -31.24 2.28
C ILE A 111 -2.90 -32.50 3.14
N GLU A 112 -3.31 -32.44 4.40
CA GLU A 112 -3.26 -33.60 5.31
C GLU A 112 -4.08 -34.76 4.76
N PHE A 113 -5.30 -34.47 4.30
CA PHE A 113 -6.20 -35.48 3.74
C PHE A 113 -5.60 -36.15 2.50
N PHE A 114 -5.12 -35.39 1.55
CA PHE A 114 -4.54 -35.95 0.32
C PHE A 114 -3.18 -36.62 0.57
N THR A 115 -2.40 -36.12 1.50
CA THR A 115 -1.14 -36.76 1.89
C THR A 115 -1.39 -38.16 2.41
N LYS A 116 -2.40 -38.31 3.28
CA LYS A 116 -2.77 -39.62 3.81
C LYS A 116 -3.25 -40.55 2.71
N GLN A 117 -4.09 -40.05 1.80
CA GLN A 117 -4.54 -40.85 0.66
C GLN A 117 -3.40 -41.33 -0.21
N TYR A 118 -2.43 -40.45 -0.45
CA TYR A 118 -1.23 -40.78 -1.23
C TYR A 118 -0.42 -41.88 -0.54
N GLU A 119 -0.19 -41.75 0.76
CA GLU A 119 0.53 -42.74 1.56
C GLU A 119 -0.17 -44.11 1.52
N ASP A 120 -1.50 -44.13 1.70
CA ASP A 120 -2.29 -45.34 1.64
C ASP A 120 -2.25 -45.98 0.25
N PHE A 121 -2.26 -45.16 -0.79
CA PHE A 121 -2.19 -45.65 -2.17
C PHE A 121 -0.85 -46.28 -2.51
N THR A 122 0.26 -45.75 -1.95
CA THR A 122 1.63 -46.20 -2.24
C THR A 122 2.14 -47.28 -1.29
N SER A 123 1.42 -47.59 -0.21
CA SER A 123 1.85 -48.60 0.75
C SER A 123 1.55 -50.04 0.31
#